data_cb95a5fe43935e3009a15fb20203c1f0
#
_entry.id   cb95a5fe43935e3009a15fb20203c1f0
#
_cell.length_a   1.000
_cell.length_b   1.000
_cell.length_c   1.000
_cell.angle_alpha   90.00
_cell.angle_beta   90.00
_cell.angle_gamma   90.00
#
_symmetry.space_group_name_H-M   'P 1'
#
loop_
_entity.id
_entity.type
_entity.pdbx_description
1 polymer ?
#
loop_
_entity_poly.entity_id
_entity_poly.type
_entity_poly.pdbx_seq_one_letter_code
_entity_poly.pdbx_strand_id
1 'polypeptide(L)'
;MRLIKIGAEWCGPCRVMDKRLENFNACDYVKYDVDNEDEETLAVIDKYNVRNVPVIILEGDNGDELKKWVGLVSLNDINAEVEKNK
;
A
#
# COMPACT_ATOMS: atom_id res chain seq x y z
N MET A 1 5.66 10.10 6.41
CA MET A 1 4.90 8.82 6.42
C MET A 1 4.00 8.80 5.20
N ARG A 2 3.95 7.68 4.51
CA ARG A 2 3.04 7.50 3.37
C ARG A 2 2.50 6.08 3.34
N LEU A 3 1.31 5.93 2.80
CA LEU A 3 0.69 4.63 2.58
C LEU A 3 0.88 4.24 1.12
N ILE A 4 1.42 3.05 0.90
CA ILE A 4 1.66 2.51 -0.44
C ILE A 4 0.71 1.35 -0.66
N LYS A 5 -0.02 1.37 -1.78
CA LYS A 5 -0.81 0.21 -2.18
C LYS A 5 -0.26 -0.31 -3.50
N ILE A 6 0.06 -1.59 -3.53
CA ILE A 6 0.55 -2.27 -4.72
C ILE A 6 -0.51 -3.27 -5.14
N GLY A 7 -0.99 -3.15 -6.35
CA GLY A 7 -2.09 -3.97 -6.85
C GLY A 7 -2.07 -4.16 -8.34
N ALA A 8 -3.18 -4.65 -8.88
CA ALA A 8 -3.36 -4.87 -10.31
C ALA A 8 -4.83 -4.72 -10.68
N GLU A 9 -5.10 -4.31 -11.90
CA GLU A 9 -6.47 -4.14 -12.39
C GLU A 9 -7.26 -5.44 -12.44
N TRP A 10 -6.58 -6.54 -12.75
CA TRP A 10 -7.19 -7.87 -12.85
C TRP A 10 -7.45 -8.53 -11.49
N CYS A 11 -7.04 -7.91 -10.41
CA CYS A 11 -7.11 -8.45 -9.06
C CYS A 11 -8.39 -7.98 -8.36
N GLY A 12 -9.31 -8.90 -8.06
CA GLY A 12 -10.56 -8.57 -7.37
C GLY A 12 -10.34 -7.95 -6.00
N PRO A 13 -9.55 -8.57 -5.10
CA PRO A 13 -9.26 -7.98 -3.79
C PRO A 13 -8.58 -6.61 -3.87
N CYS A 14 -7.78 -6.35 -4.91
CA CYS A 14 -7.18 -5.03 -5.12
C CYS A 14 -8.24 -3.97 -5.33
N ARG A 15 -9.30 -4.31 -6.06
CA ARG A 15 -10.43 -3.38 -6.28
C ARG A 15 -11.19 -3.10 -4.99
N VAL A 16 -11.33 -4.12 -4.15
CA VAL A 16 -11.95 -3.94 -2.82
C VAL A 16 -11.12 -2.96 -2.00
N MET A 17 -9.80 -3.11 -2.03
CA MET A 17 -8.90 -2.19 -1.31
C MET A 17 -8.94 -0.78 -1.90
N ASP A 18 -9.04 -0.64 -3.23
CA ASP A 18 -9.19 0.67 -3.85
C ASP A 18 -10.41 1.40 -3.29
N LYS A 19 -11.51 0.68 -3.16
CA LYS A 19 -12.74 1.25 -2.62
C LYS A 19 -12.58 1.65 -1.16
N ARG A 20 -11.99 0.79 -0.35
CA ARG A 20 -11.76 1.07 1.08
C ARG A 20 -10.86 2.28 1.28
N LEU A 21 -9.89 2.49 0.39
CA LEU A 21 -8.92 3.58 0.49
C LEU A 21 -9.33 4.84 -0.28
N GLU A 22 -10.51 4.83 -0.89
CA GLU A 22 -11.01 5.94 -1.71
C GLU A 22 -10.99 7.28 -0.96
N ASN A 23 -11.32 7.27 0.33
CA ASN A 23 -11.36 8.46 1.18
C ASN A 23 -10.23 8.50 2.21
N PHE A 24 -9.21 7.68 2.04
CA PHE A 24 -8.07 7.68 2.95
C PHE A 24 -7.35 9.04 2.90
N ASN A 25 -7.15 9.66 4.06
CA ASN A 25 -6.50 10.97 4.15
C ASN A 25 -5.62 11.13 5.40
N ALA A 26 -5.29 10.03 6.07
CA ALA A 26 -4.51 10.11 7.32
C ALA A 26 -3.03 10.45 7.08
N CYS A 27 -2.52 10.17 5.89
CA CYS A 27 -1.17 10.55 5.44
C CYS A 27 -1.14 10.50 3.92
N ASP A 28 0.00 10.77 3.33
CA ASP A 28 0.17 10.68 1.86
C ASP A 28 -0.14 9.26 1.39
N TYR A 29 -0.71 9.14 0.21
CA TYR A 29 -1.12 7.88 -0.37
C TYR A 29 -0.65 7.76 -1.81
N VAL A 30 -0.01 6.65 -2.15
CA VAL A 30 0.46 6.38 -3.50
C VAL A 30 0.09 4.95 -3.91
N LYS A 31 -0.30 4.79 -5.18
CA LYS A 31 -0.67 3.50 -5.75
C LYS A 31 0.33 3.10 -6.83
N TYR A 32 0.66 1.83 -6.84
CA TYR A 32 1.48 1.23 -7.91
C TYR A 32 0.76 0.02 -8.49
N ASP A 33 0.82 -0.12 -9.81
CA ASP A 33 0.27 -1.27 -10.52
C ASP A 33 1.44 -2.17 -10.92
N VAL A 34 1.37 -3.45 -10.56
CA VAL A 34 2.47 -4.40 -10.83
C VAL A 34 2.72 -4.60 -12.31
N ASP A 35 1.76 -4.25 -13.15
CA ASP A 35 1.92 -4.38 -14.61
C ASP A 35 2.66 -3.19 -15.22
N ASN A 36 2.88 -2.13 -14.46
CA ASN A 36 3.71 -1.02 -14.89
C ASN A 36 5.18 -1.42 -14.83
N GLU A 37 5.94 -1.07 -15.87
CA GLU A 37 7.35 -1.42 -15.96
C GLU A 37 8.28 -0.22 -15.74
N ASP A 38 7.76 0.89 -15.19
CA ASP A 38 8.60 2.05 -14.88
C ASP A 38 9.54 1.75 -13.70
N GLU A 39 10.63 2.51 -13.66
CA GLU A 39 11.67 2.28 -12.65
C GLU A 39 11.16 2.40 -11.22
N GLU A 40 10.28 3.37 -10.96
CA GLU A 40 9.75 3.57 -9.62
C GLU A 40 8.92 2.37 -9.16
N THR A 41 8.04 1.87 -10.01
CA THR A 41 7.21 0.70 -9.68
C THR A 41 8.07 -0.53 -9.44
N LEU A 42 9.03 -0.79 -10.32
CA LEU A 42 9.92 -1.94 -10.19
C LEU A 42 10.75 -1.84 -8.90
N ALA A 43 11.21 -0.65 -8.56
CA ALA A 43 12.00 -0.42 -7.35
C ALA A 43 11.18 -0.69 -6.09
N VAL A 44 9.91 -0.27 -6.06
CA VAL A 44 9.02 -0.51 -4.92
C VAL A 44 8.71 -2.00 -4.76
N ILE A 45 8.42 -2.68 -5.87
CA ILE A 45 8.16 -4.12 -5.87
C ILE A 45 9.37 -4.87 -5.31
N ASP A 46 10.57 -4.50 -5.74
CA ASP A 46 11.80 -5.13 -5.27
C ASP A 46 12.09 -4.82 -3.81
N LYS A 47 11.97 -3.55 -3.43
CA LYS A 47 12.24 -3.09 -2.06
C LYS A 47 11.41 -3.86 -1.04
N TYR A 48 10.13 -4.08 -1.32
CA TYR A 48 9.21 -4.71 -0.39
C TYR A 48 8.96 -6.18 -0.70
N ASN A 49 9.69 -6.73 -1.68
CA ASN A 49 9.60 -8.15 -2.04
C ASN A 49 8.15 -8.58 -2.29
N VAL A 50 7.45 -7.81 -3.13
CA VAL A 50 6.03 -8.03 -3.42
C VAL A 50 5.87 -9.26 -4.31
N ARG A 51 5.14 -10.26 -3.82
CA ARG A 51 4.89 -11.51 -4.54
C ARG A 51 3.42 -11.76 -4.81
N ASN A 52 2.57 -11.16 -4.00
CA ASN A 52 1.12 -11.30 -4.12
C ASN A 52 0.50 -9.90 -4.07
N VAL A 53 -0.72 -9.75 -4.56
CA VAL A 53 -1.44 -8.49 -4.52
C VAL A 53 -2.83 -8.73 -3.92
N PRO A 54 -3.42 -7.75 -3.22
CA PRO A 54 -2.83 -6.43 -2.91
C PRO A 54 -1.84 -6.50 -1.76
N VAL A 55 -0.87 -5.59 -1.77
CA VAL A 55 0.03 -5.35 -0.64
C VAL A 55 -0.11 -3.89 -0.23
N ILE A 56 -0.29 -3.66 1.07
CA ILE A 56 -0.41 -2.33 1.63
C ILE A 56 0.77 -2.13 2.58
N ILE A 57 1.48 -1.03 2.42
CA ILE A 57 2.67 -0.75 3.22
C ILE A 57 2.56 0.65 3.81
N LEU A 58 2.74 0.76 5.11
CA LEU A 58 2.92 2.06 5.75
C LEU A 58 4.41 2.31 5.86
N GLU A 59 4.88 3.34 5.17
CA GLU A 59 6.29 3.69 5.09
C GLU A 59 6.57 4.95 5.88
N GLY A 60 7.61 4.92 6.71
CA GLY A 60 8.04 6.08 7.48
C GLY A 60 8.82 7.08 6.63
N ASP A 61 9.12 8.25 7.22
CA ASP A 61 9.80 9.34 6.54
C ASP A 61 11.21 8.96 6.07
N ASN A 62 11.83 7.99 6.74
CA ASN A 62 13.16 7.49 6.38
C ASN A 62 13.12 6.37 5.33
N GLY A 63 11.94 6.02 4.85
CA GLY A 63 11.78 4.89 3.96
C GLY A 63 11.67 3.54 4.68
N ASP A 64 11.50 3.56 6.01
CA ASP A 64 11.33 2.34 6.80
C ASP A 64 9.95 1.72 6.59
N GLU A 65 9.88 0.40 6.56
CA GLU A 65 8.61 -0.30 6.57
C GLU A 65 8.07 -0.31 8.01
N LEU A 66 7.05 0.49 8.27
CA LEU A 66 6.41 0.54 9.59
C LEU A 66 5.41 -0.58 9.77
N LYS A 67 4.67 -0.92 8.73
CA LYS A 67 3.71 -2.01 8.74
C LYS A 67 3.46 -2.49 7.32
N LYS A 68 3.24 -3.78 7.17
CA LYS A 68 2.91 -4.40 5.87
C LYS A 68 1.71 -5.32 6.06
N TRP A 69 0.73 -5.16 5.17
CA TRP A 69 -0.42 -6.06 5.11
C TRP A 69 -0.45 -6.71 3.73
N VAL A 70 -0.71 -8.00 3.69
CA VAL A 70 -0.88 -8.74 2.45
C VAL A 70 -2.33 -9.20 2.37
N GLY A 71 -3.02 -8.84 1.30
CA GLY A 71 -4.44 -9.14 1.14
C GLY A 71 -5.34 -8.03 1.67
N LEU A 72 -6.54 -8.39 2.08
CA LEU A 72 -7.52 -7.42 2.54
C LEU A 72 -7.24 -6.96 3.97
N VAL A 73 -7.37 -5.66 4.18
CA VAL A 73 -7.25 -5.07 5.51
C VAL A 73 -8.31 -3.96 5.64
N SER A 74 -8.82 -3.75 6.85
CA SER A 74 -9.82 -2.71 7.08
C SER A 74 -9.19 -1.33 7.12
N LEU A 75 -9.96 -0.32 6.70
CA LEU A 75 -9.52 1.07 6.81
C LEU A 75 -9.25 1.45 8.26
N ASN A 76 -10.06 0.94 9.20
CA ASN A 76 -9.86 1.21 10.62
C ASN A 76 -8.50 0.72 11.11
N ASP A 77 -8.07 -0.47 10.69
CA ASP A 77 -6.78 -1.01 11.08
C ASP A 77 -5.63 -0.18 10.50
N ILE A 78 -5.78 0.27 9.27
CA ILE A 78 -4.79 1.13 8.62
C ILE A 78 -4.68 2.47 9.37
N ASN A 79 -5.81 3.10 9.65
CA ASN A 79 -5.84 4.38 10.36
C ASN A 79 -5.26 4.25 11.77
N ALA A 80 -5.54 3.14 12.46
CA ALA A 80 -4.99 2.88 13.79
C ALA A 80 -3.47 2.79 13.75
N GLU A 81 -2.93 2.14 12.72
CA GLU A 81 -1.47 2.02 12.57
C GLU A 81 -0.83 3.36 12.26
N VAL A 82 -1.48 4.20 11.42
CA VAL A 82 -1.01 5.55 11.14
C VAL A 82 -0.94 6.37 12.42
N GLU A 83 -2.00 6.33 13.24
CA GLU A 83 -2.05 7.05 14.52
C GLU A 83 -0.96 6.59 15.48
N LYS A 84 -0.73 5.29 15.54
CA LYS A 84 0.30 4.70 16.39
C LYS A 84 1.70 5.20 16.05
N ASN A 85 1.94 5.56 14.78
CA ASN A 85 3.25 5.96 14.29
C ASN A 85 3.41 7.48 14.13
N LYS A 86 2.44 8.24 14.57
CA LYS A 86 2.53 9.70 14.56
C LYS A 86 3.38 10.24 15.69
#